data_c89fab6c3509d34dc767981063d59098
#
_entry.id   c89fab6c3509d34dc767981063d59098
#
_cell.length_a   1.000
_cell.length_b   1.000
_cell.length_c   1.000
_cell.angle_alpha   90.00
_cell.angle_beta   90.00
_cell.angle_gamma   90.00
#
_symmetry.space_group_name_H-M   'P 1'
#
loop_
_entity.id
_entity.type
_entity.pdbx_description
1 polymer ?
#
loop_
_entity_poly.entity_id
_entity_poly.type
_entity_poly.pdbx_seq_one_letter_code
_entity_poly.pdbx_strand_id
1 'polypeptide(L)'
;MARAGLTAKQARFVEEYLVDLSAAAAARRAGYSEKMADRIGYQLLEKTRVQSAIEAAQKERSARTGITADRVIAEIAKIAFADPRKVMAWGPSGVTLKDSETLSDADAAIVSEVSESISQAGSSVKIKLHSKLDALEKLARHVGVYDAESRIKEQSSPVTIVISEKVVDAKKLGWD
;
A
#
# COMPACT_ATOMS: atom_id res chain seq x y z
N MET A 1 -14.64 28.28 2.41
CA MET A 1 -13.97 29.59 2.42
C MET A 1 -12.54 29.65 1.86
N ALA A 2 -11.98 28.54 1.36
CA ALA A 2 -10.57 28.49 0.88
C ALA A 2 -10.34 28.96 -0.58
N ARG A 3 -11.30 29.65 -1.21
CA ARG A 3 -11.18 30.11 -2.60
C ARG A 3 -10.73 31.56 -2.78
N ALA A 4 -10.45 32.26 -1.68
CA ALA A 4 -10.01 33.66 -1.71
C ALA A 4 -8.60 33.76 -2.35
N GLY A 5 -8.52 34.36 -3.55
CA GLY A 5 -7.28 34.61 -4.27
C GLY A 5 -6.94 33.62 -5.40
N LEU A 6 -7.78 32.64 -5.71
CA LEU A 6 -7.67 31.83 -6.92
C LEU A 6 -8.48 32.43 -8.07
N THR A 7 -7.98 32.32 -9.30
CA THR A 7 -8.80 32.59 -10.48
C THR A 7 -9.83 31.47 -10.66
N ALA A 8 -10.91 31.74 -11.41
CA ALA A 8 -11.94 30.72 -11.69
C ALA A 8 -11.36 29.42 -12.31
N LYS A 9 -10.38 29.54 -13.21
CA LYS A 9 -9.70 28.38 -13.80
C LYS A 9 -8.82 27.63 -12.77
N GLN A 10 -8.18 28.35 -11.85
CA GLN A 10 -7.40 27.72 -10.78
C GLN A 10 -8.29 26.99 -9.77
N ALA A 11 -9.43 27.58 -9.40
CA ALA A 11 -10.40 26.94 -8.53
C ALA A 11 -10.94 25.63 -9.16
N ARG A 12 -11.29 25.69 -10.45
CA ARG A 12 -11.71 24.52 -11.20
C ARG A 12 -10.59 23.47 -11.33
N PHE A 13 -9.35 23.90 -11.52
CA PHE A 13 -8.21 22.99 -11.53
C PHE A 13 -8.07 22.24 -10.21
N VAL A 14 -8.23 22.88 -9.07
CA VAL A 14 -8.19 22.23 -7.74
C VAL A 14 -9.27 21.16 -7.63
N GLU A 15 -10.51 21.46 -8.03
CA GLU A 15 -11.63 20.52 -8.01
C GLU A 15 -11.34 19.30 -8.89
N GLU A 16 -10.89 19.54 -10.12
CA GLU A 16 -10.59 18.49 -11.10
C GLU A 16 -9.35 17.66 -10.71
N TYR A 17 -8.36 18.27 -10.05
CA TYR A 17 -7.18 17.56 -9.59
C TYR A 17 -7.52 16.54 -8.49
N LEU A 18 -8.47 16.83 -7.63
CA LEU A 18 -8.91 15.91 -6.58
C LEU A 18 -9.68 14.67 -7.08
N VAL A 19 -10.02 14.62 -8.37
CA VAL A 19 -10.70 13.45 -8.96
C VAL A 19 -9.73 12.29 -9.17
N ASP A 20 -8.55 12.56 -9.77
CA ASP A 20 -7.60 11.54 -10.20
C ASP A 20 -6.14 11.86 -9.88
N LEU A 21 -5.85 12.98 -9.24
CA LEU A 21 -4.52 13.49 -8.90
C LEU A 21 -3.59 13.66 -10.12
N SER A 22 -4.17 13.79 -11.30
CA SER A 22 -3.44 14.01 -12.54
C SER A 22 -3.42 15.49 -12.90
N ALA A 23 -2.25 16.14 -12.78
CA ALA A 23 -2.10 17.57 -13.07
C ALA A 23 -2.47 17.93 -14.52
N ALA A 24 -2.05 17.10 -15.47
CA ALA A 24 -2.33 17.30 -16.88
C ALA A 24 -3.83 17.16 -17.22
N ALA A 25 -4.47 16.10 -16.69
CA ALA A 25 -5.90 15.86 -16.89
C ALA A 25 -6.74 16.98 -16.25
N ALA A 26 -6.39 17.37 -15.01
CA ALA A 26 -7.04 18.46 -14.29
C ALA A 26 -6.91 19.81 -15.06
N ALA A 27 -5.73 20.12 -15.60
CA ALA A 27 -5.53 21.33 -16.39
C ALA A 27 -6.40 21.35 -17.66
N ARG A 28 -6.51 20.23 -18.37
CA ARG A 28 -7.43 20.09 -19.52
C ARG A 28 -8.88 20.34 -19.13
N ARG A 29 -9.37 19.65 -18.09
CA ARG A 29 -10.75 19.79 -17.60
C ARG A 29 -11.05 21.18 -17.04
N ALA A 30 -10.04 21.86 -16.51
CA ALA A 30 -10.16 23.24 -16.05
C ALA A 30 -10.15 24.29 -17.19
N GLY A 31 -10.03 23.85 -18.46
CA GLY A 31 -10.09 24.71 -19.64
C GLY A 31 -8.78 25.42 -19.95
N TYR A 32 -7.64 24.84 -19.59
CA TYR A 32 -6.32 25.24 -20.08
C TYR A 32 -6.03 24.58 -21.44
N SER A 33 -5.01 25.08 -22.15
CA SER A 33 -4.63 24.57 -23.47
C SER A 33 -4.22 23.10 -23.41
N GLU A 34 -4.80 22.23 -24.24
CA GLU A 34 -4.46 20.81 -24.32
C GLU A 34 -2.97 20.55 -24.59
N LYS A 35 -2.40 21.33 -25.55
CA LYS A 35 -0.99 21.19 -25.92
C LYS A 35 -0.02 21.54 -24.81
N MET A 36 -0.47 22.33 -23.82
CA MET A 36 0.36 22.83 -22.73
C MET A 36 -0.10 22.29 -21.37
N ALA A 37 -1.08 21.38 -21.34
CA ALA A 37 -1.73 20.92 -20.10
C ALA A 37 -0.74 20.32 -19.11
N ASP A 38 0.22 19.53 -19.56
CA ASP A 38 1.24 18.94 -18.71
C ASP A 38 2.06 20.02 -18.00
N ARG A 39 2.63 20.95 -18.77
CA ARG A 39 3.44 22.05 -18.24
C ARG A 39 2.62 22.96 -17.32
N ILE A 40 1.42 23.34 -17.73
CA ILE A 40 0.55 24.21 -16.95
C ILE A 40 0.11 23.52 -15.66
N GLY A 41 -0.22 22.23 -15.72
CA GLY A 41 -0.60 21.44 -14.55
C GLY A 41 0.48 21.43 -13.48
N TYR A 42 1.73 21.16 -13.86
CA TYR A 42 2.86 21.22 -12.94
C TYR A 42 3.09 22.61 -12.38
N GLN A 43 3.08 23.66 -13.23
CA GLN A 43 3.22 25.04 -12.77
C GLN A 43 2.09 25.50 -11.84
N LEU A 44 0.88 24.94 -11.98
CA LEU A 44 -0.21 25.21 -11.05
C LEU A 44 0.02 24.57 -9.69
N LEU A 45 0.55 23.33 -9.67
CA LEU A 45 0.88 22.64 -8.42
C LEU A 45 2.02 23.30 -7.63
N GLU A 46 2.91 24.06 -8.28
CA GLU A 46 3.98 24.83 -7.63
C GLU A 46 3.46 26.11 -6.94
N LYS A 47 2.26 26.57 -7.30
CA LYS A 47 1.70 27.80 -6.72
C LYS A 47 1.19 27.54 -5.31
N THR A 48 1.77 28.23 -4.33
CA THR A 48 1.40 28.11 -2.90
C THR A 48 -0.12 28.23 -2.66
N ARG A 49 -0.79 29.15 -3.37
CA ARG A 49 -2.25 29.33 -3.23
C ARG A 49 -3.04 28.10 -3.75
N VAL A 50 -2.57 27.45 -4.81
CA VAL A 50 -3.18 26.23 -5.34
C VAL A 50 -2.93 25.07 -4.39
N GLN A 51 -1.71 24.93 -3.87
CA GLN A 51 -1.36 23.90 -2.87
C GLN A 51 -2.24 24.05 -1.62
N SER A 52 -2.32 25.23 -1.03
CA SER A 52 -3.15 25.48 0.14
C SER A 52 -4.64 25.18 -0.11
N ALA A 53 -5.13 25.44 -1.32
CA ALA A 53 -6.51 25.13 -1.68
C ALA A 53 -6.73 23.59 -1.85
N ILE A 54 -5.76 22.88 -2.40
CA ILE A 54 -5.79 21.42 -2.50
C ILE A 54 -5.79 20.81 -1.10
N GLU A 55 -4.88 21.22 -0.22
CA GLU A 55 -4.79 20.74 1.16
C GLU A 55 -6.10 20.99 1.94
N ALA A 56 -6.65 22.19 1.83
CA ALA A 56 -7.92 22.54 2.48
C ALA A 56 -9.07 21.65 1.98
N ALA A 57 -9.16 21.41 0.67
CA ALA A 57 -10.20 20.57 0.08
C ALA A 57 -10.02 19.09 0.42
N GLN A 58 -8.78 18.60 0.50
CA GLN A 58 -8.48 17.25 0.99
C GLN A 58 -8.87 17.08 2.46
N LYS A 59 -8.54 18.06 3.30
CA LYS A 59 -8.90 18.05 4.73
C LYS A 59 -10.42 18.05 4.92
N GLU A 60 -11.14 18.89 4.17
CA GLU A 60 -12.60 18.94 4.18
C GLU A 60 -13.21 17.60 3.74
N ARG A 61 -12.68 17.00 2.66
CA ARG A 61 -13.09 15.67 2.19
C ARG A 61 -12.86 14.61 3.25
N SER A 62 -11.67 14.56 3.86
CA SER A 62 -11.34 13.62 4.92
C SER A 62 -12.23 13.80 6.15
N ALA A 63 -12.51 15.03 6.55
CA ALA A 63 -13.41 15.32 7.68
C ALA A 63 -14.84 14.83 7.40
N ARG A 64 -15.33 15.00 6.15
CA ARG A 64 -16.68 14.60 5.76
C ARG A 64 -16.82 13.08 5.60
N THR A 65 -15.81 12.40 5.07
CA THR A 65 -15.87 10.97 4.79
C THR A 65 -15.33 10.10 5.92
N GLY A 66 -14.57 10.66 6.84
CA GLY A 66 -13.81 9.92 7.85
C GLY A 66 -12.69 9.05 7.27
N ILE A 67 -12.39 9.23 5.96
CA ILE A 67 -11.34 8.46 5.26
C ILE A 67 -10.07 9.32 5.23
N THR A 68 -9.06 8.88 5.97
CA THR A 68 -7.72 9.46 5.97
C THR A 68 -6.73 8.48 5.35
N ALA A 69 -5.55 8.98 4.93
CA ALA A 69 -4.46 8.12 4.47
C ALA A 69 -4.08 7.10 5.54
N ASP A 70 -3.95 7.54 6.78
CA ASP A 70 -3.59 6.67 7.91
C ASP A 70 -4.59 5.53 8.11
N ARG A 71 -5.89 5.82 7.99
CA ARG A 71 -6.94 4.80 8.11
C ARG A 71 -6.86 3.78 6.97
N VAL A 72 -6.62 4.22 5.74
CA VAL A 72 -6.43 3.31 4.60
C VAL A 72 -5.18 2.44 4.78
N ILE A 73 -4.07 3.03 5.23
CA ILE A 73 -2.83 2.32 5.53
C ILE A 73 -3.06 1.29 6.64
N ALA A 74 -3.77 1.66 7.71
CA ALA A 74 -4.10 0.75 8.79
C ALA A 74 -4.94 -0.46 8.31
N GLU A 75 -5.90 -0.26 7.40
CA GLU A 75 -6.67 -1.37 6.82
C GLU A 75 -5.80 -2.28 5.93
N ILE A 76 -4.91 -1.72 5.11
CA ILE A 76 -3.96 -2.52 4.31
C ILE A 76 -3.01 -3.29 5.24
N ALA A 77 -2.57 -2.69 6.33
CA ALA A 77 -1.68 -3.30 7.32
C ALA A 77 -2.30 -4.53 8.00
N LYS A 78 -3.61 -4.56 8.23
CA LYS A 78 -4.30 -5.75 8.75
C LYS A 78 -4.09 -6.95 7.83
N ILE A 79 -4.15 -6.77 6.52
CA ILE A 79 -3.91 -7.84 5.54
C ILE A 79 -2.42 -8.18 5.44
N ALA A 80 -1.56 -7.15 5.36
CA ALA A 80 -0.12 -7.32 5.17
C ALA A 80 0.55 -8.07 6.31
N PHE A 81 0.11 -7.86 7.55
CA PHE A 81 0.68 -8.48 8.75
C PHE A 81 -0.22 -9.56 9.36
N ALA A 82 -1.24 -9.99 8.62
CA ALA A 82 -2.16 -11.02 9.07
C ALA A 82 -1.47 -12.36 9.35
N ASP A 83 -1.98 -13.06 10.36
CA ASP A 83 -1.64 -14.45 10.65
C ASP A 83 -2.84 -15.35 10.33
N PRO A 84 -2.75 -16.22 9.30
CA PRO A 84 -3.85 -17.13 8.94
C PRO A 84 -4.34 -18.02 10.07
N ARG A 85 -3.49 -18.32 11.07
CA ARG A 85 -3.86 -19.12 12.25
C ARG A 85 -4.91 -18.43 13.13
N LYS A 86 -5.16 -17.16 12.91
CA LYS A 86 -6.22 -16.42 13.58
C LYS A 86 -7.61 -16.78 13.07
N VAL A 87 -7.73 -17.19 11.79
CA VAL A 87 -9.01 -17.53 11.16
C VAL A 87 -9.21 -19.03 10.93
N MET A 88 -8.13 -19.80 10.88
CA MET A 88 -8.18 -21.26 10.69
C MET A 88 -7.10 -21.98 11.50
N ALA A 89 -7.32 -23.26 11.76
CA ALA A 89 -6.32 -24.17 12.28
C ALA A 89 -6.14 -25.33 11.30
N TRP A 90 -4.92 -25.85 11.19
CA TRP A 90 -4.61 -27.05 10.39
C TRP A 90 -3.65 -27.96 11.13
N GLY A 91 -3.78 -29.25 10.89
CA GLY A 91 -2.97 -30.28 11.56
C GLY A 91 -3.25 -31.66 10.99
N PRO A 92 -2.79 -32.73 11.67
CA PRO A 92 -3.00 -34.11 11.22
C PRO A 92 -4.48 -34.50 11.05
N SER A 93 -5.39 -33.84 11.78
CA SER A 93 -6.85 -34.05 11.70
C SER A 93 -7.55 -33.22 10.60
N GLY A 94 -6.79 -32.47 9.79
CA GLY A 94 -7.33 -31.66 8.71
C GLY A 94 -7.30 -30.16 9.00
N VAL A 95 -8.23 -29.42 8.36
CA VAL A 95 -8.38 -27.96 8.46
C VAL A 95 -9.70 -27.64 9.14
N THR A 96 -9.67 -26.74 10.11
CA THR A 96 -10.86 -26.26 10.82
C THR A 96 -10.90 -24.73 10.73
N LEU A 97 -12.05 -24.17 10.36
CA LEU A 97 -12.29 -22.72 10.41
C LEU A 97 -12.71 -22.31 11.82
N LYS A 98 -12.29 -21.14 12.25
CA LYS A 98 -12.81 -20.53 13.46
C LYS A 98 -14.16 -19.89 13.18
N ASP A 99 -15.01 -19.87 14.18
CA ASP A 99 -16.30 -19.20 14.12
C ASP A 99 -16.07 -17.69 13.87
N SER A 100 -16.75 -17.16 12.86
CA SER A 100 -16.65 -15.76 12.46
C SER A 100 -17.06 -14.79 13.58
N GLU A 101 -17.98 -15.21 14.47
CA GLU A 101 -18.39 -14.39 15.63
C GLU A 101 -17.27 -14.21 16.66
N THR A 102 -16.27 -15.10 16.65
CA THR A 102 -15.12 -15.04 17.55
C THR A 102 -13.95 -14.25 16.98
N LEU A 103 -14.00 -13.85 15.70
CA LEU A 103 -12.94 -13.12 15.03
C LEU A 103 -12.99 -11.65 15.40
N SER A 104 -11.81 -11.05 15.62
CA SER A 104 -11.72 -9.58 15.64
C SER A 104 -11.91 -9.01 14.23
N ASP A 105 -12.31 -7.74 14.13
CA ASP A 105 -12.39 -7.03 12.84
C ASP A 105 -11.07 -7.07 12.06
N ALA A 106 -9.94 -7.05 12.76
CA ALA A 106 -8.62 -7.14 12.16
C ALA A 106 -8.34 -8.54 11.59
N ASP A 107 -8.75 -9.59 12.28
CA ASP A 107 -8.57 -10.97 11.82
C ASP A 107 -9.57 -11.29 10.69
N ALA A 108 -10.80 -10.81 10.77
CA ALA A 108 -11.80 -10.98 9.72
C ALA A 108 -11.42 -10.27 8.40
N ALA A 109 -10.70 -9.14 8.48
CA ALA A 109 -10.28 -8.36 7.31
C ALA A 109 -9.35 -9.13 6.35
N ILE A 110 -8.75 -10.25 6.75
CA ILE A 110 -7.90 -11.05 5.87
C ILE A 110 -8.69 -11.98 4.94
N VAL A 111 -9.96 -12.23 5.26
CA VAL A 111 -10.81 -13.15 4.50
C VAL A 111 -11.40 -12.41 3.29
N SER A 112 -11.14 -12.95 2.10
CA SER A 112 -11.67 -12.37 0.84
C SER A 112 -12.94 -13.07 0.37
N GLU A 113 -13.10 -14.37 0.64
CA GLU A 113 -14.24 -15.16 0.20
C GLU A 113 -14.42 -16.37 1.12
N VAL A 114 -15.65 -16.66 1.47
CA VAL A 114 -16.05 -17.93 2.06
C VAL A 114 -17.14 -18.53 1.16
N SER A 115 -16.97 -19.76 0.73
CA SER A 115 -17.95 -20.47 -0.07
C SER A 115 -18.17 -21.88 0.47
N GLU A 116 -19.42 -22.31 0.47
CA GLU A 116 -19.83 -23.66 0.83
C GLU A 116 -20.37 -24.37 -0.38
N SER A 117 -19.99 -25.64 -0.55
CA SER A 117 -20.50 -26.52 -1.58
C SER A 117 -21.09 -27.76 -0.92
N ILE A 118 -22.37 -28.00 -1.16
CA ILE A 118 -23.11 -29.15 -0.64
C ILE A 118 -23.33 -30.14 -1.78
N SER A 119 -22.91 -31.39 -1.58
CA SER A 119 -23.10 -32.47 -2.52
C SER A 119 -23.68 -33.71 -1.81
N GLN A 120 -24.09 -34.73 -2.58
CA GLN A 120 -24.55 -36.01 -2.01
C GLN A 120 -23.44 -36.72 -1.18
N ALA A 121 -22.17 -36.39 -1.43
CA ALA A 121 -21.02 -36.94 -0.71
C ALA A 121 -20.64 -36.16 0.57
N GLY A 122 -21.31 -35.03 0.84
CA GLY A 122 -21.04 -34.20 2.00
C GLY A 122 -20.95 -32.71 1.66
N SER A 123 -20.66 -31.90 2.68
CA SER A 123 -20.44 -30.46 2.57
C SER A 123 -18.92 -30.17 2.58
N SER A 124 -18.50 -29.21 1.77
CA SER A 124 -17.12 -28.69 1.79
C SER A 124 -17.14 -27.15 1.89
N VAL A 125 -16.32 -26.60 2.78
CA VAL A 125 -16.15 -25.15 2.95
C VAL A 125 -14.80 -24.76 2.38
N LYS A 126 -14.78 -23.70 1.55
CA LYS A 126 -13.58 -23.10 0.98
C LYS A 126 -13.45 -21.67 1.48
N ILE A 127 -12.28 -21.35 2.00
CA ILE A 127 -11.92 -19.99 2.39
C ILE A 127 -10.80 -19.47 1.48
N LYS A 128 -10.92 -18.24 1.04
CA LYS A 128 -9.82 -17.50 0.38
C LYS A 128 -9.42 -16.33 1.24
N LEU A 129 -8.15 -16.05 1.27
CA LEU A 129 -7.56 -14.91 1.95
C LEU A 129 -7.10 -13.88 0.92
N HIS A 130 -7.08 -12.61 1.33
CA HIS A 130 -6.46 -11.56 0.53
C HIS A 130 -4.96 -11.82 0.35
N SER A 131 -4.41 -11.35 -0.77
CA SER A 131 -2.98 -11.49 -1.06
C SER A 131 -2.15 -10.64 -0.09
N LYS A 132 -1.42 -11.31 0.80
CA LYS A 132 -0.49 -10.68 1.73
C LYS A 132 0.65 -9.96 0.99
N LEU A 133 1.13 -10.53 -0.12
CA LEU A 133 2.21 -9.94 -0.92
C LEU A 133 1.76 -8.64 -1.56
N ASP A 134 0.55 -8.58 -2.14
CA ASP A 134 0.03 -7.36 -2.75
C ASP A 134 -0.19 -6.25 -1.70
N ALA A 135 -0.64 -6.63 -0.50
CA ALA A 135 -0.80 -5.67 0.60
C ALA A 135 0.56 -5.14 1.08
N LEU A 136 1.57 -6.01 1.23
CA LEU A 136 2.94 -5.61 1.58
C LEU A 136 3.56 -4.74 0.49
N GLU A 137 3.35 -5.04 -0.79
CA GLU A 137 3.84 -4.21 -1.89
C GLU A 137 3.28 -2.79 -1.86
N LYS A 138 1.97 -2.66 -1.61
CA LYS A 138 1.33 -1.34 -1.48
C LYS A 138 1.91 -0.54 -0.32
N LEU A 139 2.15 -1.18 0.84
CA LEU A 139 2.79 -0.53 1.99
C LEU A 139 4.25 -0.18 1.70
N ALA A 140 5.00 -1.08 1.07
CA ALA A 140 6.41 -0.85 0.71
C ALA A 140 6.57 0.36 -0.22
N ARG A 141 5.67 0.52 -1.19
CA ARG A 141 5.63 1.72 -2.04
C ARG A 141 5.31 2.98 -1.24
N HIS A 142 4.38 2.90 -0.29
CA HIS A 142 4.00 4.05 0.54
C HIS A 142 5.14 4.52 1.44
N VAL A 143 5.91 3.59 2.03
CA VAL A 143 7.05 3.92 2.90
C VAL A 143 8.36 4.12 2.14
N GLY A 144 8.35 4.05 0.79
CA GLY A 144 9.51 4.32 -0.05
C GLY A 144 10.61 3.24 -0.01
N VAL A 145 10.26 1.98 0.32
CA VAL A 145 11.24 0.88 0.35
C VAL A 145 11.97 0.73 -0.99
N TYR A 146 11.24 0.85 -2.10
CA TYR A 146 11.82 0.72 -3.44
C TYR A 146 12.64 1.95 -3.86
N ASP A 147 12.33 3.14 -3.33
CA ASP A 147 13.13 4.34 -3.58
C ASP A 147 14.50 4.26 -2.88
N ALA A 148 14.57 3.55 -1.75
CA ALA A 148 15.82 3.29 -1.04
C ALA A 148 16.76 2.37 -1.84
N GLU A 149 16.25 1.39 -2.60
CA GLU A 149 17.07 0.53 -3.47
C GLU A 149 17.77 1.32 -4.59
N SER A 150 17.13 2.34 -5.12
CA SER A 150 17.76 3.25 -6.10
C SER A 150 18.91 4.03 -5.47
N ARG A 151 18.80 4.42 -4.21
CA ARG A 151 19.86 5.13 -3.46
C ARG A 151 20.98 4.20 -3.00
N ILE A 152 20.68 2.94 -2.68
CA ILE A 152 21.66 1.93 -2.28
C ILE A 152 22.54 1.52 -3.47
N LYS A 153 22.00 1.46 -4.70
CA LYS A 153 22.79 1.21 -5.91
C LYS A 153 23.84 2.29 -6.22
N GLU A 154 23.60 3.53 -5.79
CA GLU A 154 24.59 4.61 -5.90
C GLU A 154 25.65 4.58 -4.79
N GLN A 155 25.40 3.89 -3.67
CA GLN A 155 26.28 3.83 -2.52
C GLN A 155 26.88 2.45 -2.21
N SER A 156 26.58 1.43 -3.02
CA SER A 156 27.16 0.10 -2.81
C SER A 156 28.60 0.05 -3.26
N SER A 157 29.52 0.38 -2.37
CA SER A 157 30.89 -0.11 -2.46
C SER A 157 30.86 -1.64 -2.41
N PRO A 158 31.62 -2.32 -3.28
CA PRO A 158 31.64 -3.77 -3.27
C PRO A 158 32.12 -4.28 -1.89
N VAL A 159 31.31 -5.09 -1.24
CA VAL A 159 31.68 -5.78 -0.01
C VAL A 159 32.64 -6.89 -0.40
N THR A 160 33.93 -6.68 -0.13
CA THR A 160 34.95 -7.72 -0.30
C THR A 160 34.91 -8.65 0.92
N ILE A 161 34.34 -9.82 0.76
CA ILE A 161 34.40 -10.87 1.79
C ILE A 161 35.75 -11.56 1.65
N VAL A 162 36.67 -11.29 2.58
CA VAL A 162 37.93 -12.02 2.68
C VAL A 162 37.68 -13.28 3.52
N ILE A 163 37.56 -14.42 2.85
CA ILE A 163 37.55 -15.70 3.53
C ILE A 163 38.99 -16.08 3.82
N SER A 164 39.45 -15.90 5.07
CA SER A 164 40.72 -16.47 5.51
C SER A 164 40.48 -17.93 5.88
N GLU A 165 40.97 -18.86 5.04
CA GLU A 165 41.11 -20.25 5.42
C GLU A 165 42.14 -20.35 6.55
N LYS A 166 41.70 -20.57 7.78
CA LYS A 166 42.55 -21.15 8.81
C LYS A 166 42.68 -22.63 8.43
N VAL A 167 43.87 -22.97 7.91
CA VAL A 167 44.27 -24.37 7.80
C VAL A 167 44.32 -24.92 9.24
N VAL A 168 43.27 -25.65 9.62
CA VAL A 168 43.27 -26.39 10.89
C VAL A 168 44.08 -27.64 10.65
N ASP A 169 45.27 -27.72 11.29
CA ASP A 169 46.15 -28.85 11.21
C ASP A 169 45.41 -30.09 11.73
N ALA A 170 45.06 -31.02 10.82
CA ALA A 170 44.28 -32.24 11.10
C ALA A 170 44.90 -33.10 12.21
N LYS A 171 46.24 -33.02 12.41
CA LYS A 171 46.97 -33.68 13.50
C LYS A 171 46.58 -33.22 14.89
N LYS A 172 46.00 -32.00 15.05
CA LYS A 172 45.55 -31.52 16.33
C LYS A 172 44.14 -31.99 16.74
N LEU A 173 43.44 -32.64 15.85
CA LEU A 173 42.07 -33.15 16.07
C LEU A 173 42.03 -34.65 16.36
N GLY A 174 43.19 -35.36 16.44
CA GLY A 174 43.24 -36.80 16.86
C GLY A 174 42.63 -37.76 15.82
N TRP A 175 42.66 -37.39 14.55
CA TRP A 175 42.23 -38.28 13.44
C TRP A 175 43.51 -38.88 12.81
N ASP A 176 43.82 -40.11 13.21
CA ASP A 176 44.80 -40.98 12.56
C ASP A 176 44.20 -41.66 11.32
#